data_52f5e70d30fbc307b439b49fc4be6dd4
#
_entry.id   52f5e70d30fbc307b439b49fc4be6dd4
#
_cell.length_a   1.000
_cell.length_b   1.000
_cell.length_c   1.000
_cell.angle_alpha   90.00
_cell.angle_beta   90.00
_cell.angle_gamma   90.00
#
_symmetry.space_group_name_H-M   'P 1'
#
loop_
_entity.id
_entity.type
_entity.pdbx_description
1 polymer ?
#
loop_
_entity_poly.entity_id
_entity_poly.type
_entity_poly.pdbx_seq_one_letter_code
_entity_poly.pdbx_strand_id
1 'polypeptide(L)'
;GASQMGASVVLIERGQMGGECLNTGCVPSKALLTAAARGDSYSAAYEHVQRTIAEIAPQDSRQRFEGLGVRVIAASARFTGARTVSAGDFEIRARRYVVATGSTPVIPPLAGIDDVALLTNETLFTARPEPSHLLVLGGGPVGVEMTQAFRRLGARVSLVEELDLLP
;
A
#
# COMPACT_ATOMS: atom_id res chain seq x y z
N GLY A 1 -7.95 -16.69 9.96
CA GLY A 1 -6.74 -17.48 10.10
C GLY A 1 -6.52 -18.02 11.51
N ALA A 2 -5.41 -17.67 12.19
CA ALA A 2 -5.02 -18.29 13.47
C ALA A 2 -6.07 -18.18 14.57
N SER A 3 -6.74 -17.05 14.71
CA SER A 3 -7.84 -16.85 15.68
C SER A 3 -9.01 -17.83 15.43
N GLN A 4 -9.40 -17.99 14.17
CA GLN A 4 -10.47 -18.93 13.79
C GLN A 4 -10.12 -20.41 14.06
N MET A 5 -8.83 -20.70 14.21
CA MET A 5 -8.31 -22.00 14.60
C MET A 5 -8.08 -22.11 16.12
N GLY A 6 -8.62 -21.20 16.90
CA GLY A 6 -8.58 -21.23 18.37
C GLY A 6 -7.32 -20.63 19.00
N ALA A 7 -6.45 -20.00 18.25
CA ALA A 7 -5.29 -19.32 18.83
C ALA A 7 -5.67 -17.96 19.44
N SER A 8 -5.05 -17.60 20.57
CA SER A 8 -5.07 -16.23 21.09
C SER A 8 -4.13 -15.36 20.21
N VAL A 9 -4.68 -14.33 19.58
CA VAL A 9 -3.95 -13.51 18.60
C VAL A 9 -3.98 -12.05 19.01
N VAL A 10 -2.83 -11.39 18.92
CA VAL A 10 -2.67 -9.94 18.99
C VAL A 10 -2.18 -9.44 17.63
N LEU A 11 -2.88 -8.46 17.09
CA LEU A 11 -2.49 -7.70 15.89
C LEU A 11 -2.04 -6.31 16.34
N ILE A 12 -0.87 -5.90 15.93
CA ILE A 12 -0.34 -4.58 16.23
C ILE A 12 -0.20 -3.83 14.90
N GLU A 13 -0.88 -2.68 14.78
CA GLU A 13 -0.83 -1.84 13.60
C GLU A 13 -0.63 -0.38 14.03
N ARG A 14 0.41 0.27 13.49
CA ARG A 14 0.72 1.67 13.80
C ARG A 14 -0.04 2.68 12.95
N GLY A 15 -0.48 2.26 11.78
CA GLY A 15 -1.12 3.10 10.77
C GLY A 15 -2.57 2.70 10.51
N GLN A 16 -2.93 2.68 9.25
CA GLN A 16 -4.25 2.29 8.79
C GLN A 16 -4.37 0.77 8.67
N MET A 17 -5.49 0.24 9.13
CA MET A 17 -5.83 -1.17 8.92
C MET A 17 -5.92 -1.48 7.42
N GLY A 18 -5.64 -2.74 7.04
CA GLY A 18 -5.60 -3.17 5.64
C GLY A 18 -4.20 -3.12 5.01
N GLY A 19 -3.24 -2.45 5.66
CA GLY A 19 -1.85 -2.40 5.23
C GLY A 19 -1.65 -1.81 3.84
N GLU A 20 -0.51 -2.10 3.22
CA GLU A 20 -0.15 -1.57 1.89
C GLU A 20 -1.13 -2.03 0.80
N CYS A 21 -1.56 -3.29 0.82
CA CYS A 21 -2.40 -3.83 -0.24
C CYS A 21 -3.70 -3.04 -0.40
N LEU A 22 -4.40 -2.74 0.70
CA LEU A 22 -5.65 -1.98 0.66
C LEU A 22 -5.42 -0.50 0.37
N ASN A 23 -4.40 0.11 0.99
CA ASN A 23 -4.31 1.57 1.05
C ASN A 23 -3.43 2.17 -0.06
N THR A 24 -2.33 1.52 -0.42
CA THR A 24 -1.29 2.07 -1.31
C THR A 24 -0.76 1.09 -2.36
N GLY A 25 -1.30 -0.12 -2.43
CA GLY A 25 -0.79 -1.20 -3.28
C GLY A 25 -1.81 -1.80 -4.23
N CYS A 26 -2.13 -3.08 -4.02
CA CYS A 26 -2.88 -3.90 -4.97
C CYS A 26 -4.28 -3.35 -5.28
N VAL A 27 -5.03 -2.95 -4.26
CA VAL A 27 -6.41 -2.48 -4.45
C VAL A 27 -6.45 -1.19 -5.26
N PRO A 28 -5.77 -0.10 -4.86
CA PRO A 28 -5.81 1.14 -5.64
C PRO A 28 -5.18 0.99 -7.03
N SER A 29 -4.10 0.23 -7.20
CA SER A 29 -3.47 0.07 -8.51
C SER A 29 -4.36 -0.68 -9.50
N LYS A 30 -5.02 -1.77 -9.08
CA LYS A 30 -5.93 -2.53 -9.94
C LYS A 30 -7.22 -1.77 -10.24
N ALA A 31 -7.72 -1.01 -9.27
CA ALA A 31 -8.86 -0.11 -9.50
C ALA A 31 -8.52 0.97 -10.54
N LEU A 32 -7.34 1.60 -10.43
CA LEU A 32 -6.88 2.60 -11.40
C LEU A 32 -6.70 2.00 -12.80
N LEU A 33 -6.06 0.83 -12.91
CA LEU A 33 -5.90 0.11 -14.18
C LEU A 33 -7.23 -0.22 -14.82
N THR A 34 -8.21 -0.67 -14.03
CA THR A 34 -9.56 -1.01 -14.50
C THR A 34 -10.28 0.22 -15.03
N ALA A 35 -10.24 1.32 -14.29
CA ALA A 35 -10.84 2.59 -14.72
C ALA A 35 -10.19 3.13 -16.00
N ALA A 36 -8.85 3.11 -16.06
CA ALA A 36 -8.11 3.51 -17.24
C ALA A 36 -8.42 2.63 -18.47
N ALA A 37 -8.65 1.33 -18.28
CA ALA A 37 -9.03 0.41 -19.36
C ALA A 37 -10.44 0.67 -19.91
N ARG A 38 -11.35 1.21 -19.06
CA ARG A 38 -12.68 1.65 -19.48
C ARG A 38 -12.70 2.97 -20.24
N GLY A 39 -11.59 3.72 -20.22
CA GLY A 39 -11.50 5.06 -20.79
C GLY A 39 -12.07 6.15 -19.87
N ASP A 40 -12.09 5.92 -18.57
CA ASP A 40 -12.53 6.91 -17.58
C ASP A 40 -11.62 8.15 -17.63
N SER A 41 -12.14 9.32 -17.25
CA SER A 41 -11.32 10.50 -16.98
C SER A 41 -10.49 10.31 -15.71
N TYR A 42 -9.48 11.14 -15.49
CA TYR A 42 -8.70 11.13 -14.26
C TYR A 42 -9.58 11.22 -13.00
N SER A 43 -10.51 12.16 -12.97
CA SER A 43 -11.43 12.33 -11.84
C SER A 43 -12.24 11.05 -11.58
N ALA A 44 -12.88 10.50 -12.61
CA ALA A 44 -13.69 9.28 -12.50
C ALA A 44 -12.85 8.07 -12.08
N ALA A 45 -11.61 7.97 -12.59
CA ALA A 45 -10.68 6.90 -12.22
C ALA A 45 -10.28 6.97 -10.74
N TYR A 46 -9.93 8.16 -10.23
CA TYR A 46 -9.62 8.34 -8.82
C TYR A 46 -10.82 8.14 -7.89
N GLU A 47 -12.01 8.57 -8.31
CA GLU A 47 -13.24 8.26 -7.58
C GLU A 47 -13.51 6.76 -7.52
N HIS A 48 -13.26 6.04 -8.61
CA HIS A 48 -13.37 4.58 -8.62
C HIS A 48 -12.39 3.94 -7.66
N VAL A 49 -11.13 4.40 -7.64
CA VAL A 49 -10.12 3.94 -6.67
C VAL A 49 -10.61 4.11 -5.23
N GLN A 50 -11.11 5.30 -4.87
CA GLN A 50 -11.57 5.57 -3.51
C GLN A 50 -12.80 4.73 -3.12
N ARG A 51 -13.75 4.55 -4.04
CA ARG A 51 -14.90 3.68 -3.80
C ARG A 51 -14.47 2.23 -3.58
N THR A 52 -13.55 1.72 -4.39
CA THR A 52 -13.07 0.34 -4.26
C THR A 52 -12.36 0.12 -2.93
N ILE A 53 -11.52 1.07 -2.49
CA ILE A 53 -10.90 1.01 -1.17
C ILE A 53 -11.98 0.99 -0.07
N ALA A 54 -12.96 1.90 -0.15
CA ALA A 54 -14.03 2.01 0.85
C ALA A 54 -14.91 0.75 0.93
N GLU A 55 -15.17 0.09 -0.19
CA GLU A 55 -15.93 -1.16 -0.26
C GLU A 55 -15.19 -2.34 0.39
N ILE A 56 -13.86 -2.38 0.28
CA ILE A 56 -13.03 -3.46 0.82
C ILE A 56 -12.63 -3.20 2.27
N ALA A 57 -12.43 -1.94 2.66
CA ALA A 57 -11.94 -1.54 3.99
C ALA A 57 -12.67 -2.20 5.18
N PRO A 58 -14.00 -2.41 5.18
CA PRO A 58 -14.69 -3.13 6.26
C PRO A 58 -14.16 -4.55 6.49
N GLN A 59 -13.66 -5.23 5.44
CA GLN A 59 -13.11 -6.59 5.53
C GLN A 59 -11.78 -6.63 6.28
N ASP A 60 -11.04 -5.53 6.29
CA ASP A 60 -9.74 -5.38 6.94
C ASP A 60 -9.80 -4.43 8.15
N SER A 61 -11.01 -4.12 8.62
CA SER A 61 -11.22 -3.20 9.71
C SER A 61 -10.84 -3.78 11.08
N ARG A 62 -10.47 -2.89 12.01
CA ARG A 62 -10.26 -3.24 13.41
C ARG A 62 -11.47 -3.97 13.99
N GLN A 63 -12.67 -3.44 13.76
CA GLN A 63 -13.93 -4.00 14.26
C GLN A 63 -14.12 -5.46 13.82
N ARG A 64 -13.81 -5.75 12.54
CA ARG A 64 -13.90 -7.12 12.04
C ARG A 64 -12.92 -8.06 12.73
N PHE A 65 -11.65 -7.64 12.88
CA PHE A 65 -10.66 -8.48 13.55
C PHE A 65 -10.98 -8.70 15.03
N GLU A 66 -11.46 -7.67 15.72
CA GLU A 66 -11.93 -7.80 17.12
C GLU A 66 -13.14 -8.73 17.22
N GLY A 67 -14.07 -8.66 16.27
CA GLY A 67 -15.20 -9.60 16.16
C GLY A 67 -14.79 -11.05 15.88
N LEU A 68 -13.60 -11.28 15.34
CA LEU A 68 -12.98 -12.59 15.16
C LEU A 68 -12.14 -13.03 16.39
N GLY A 69 -12.20 -12.30 17.51
CA GLY A 69 -11.47 -12.61 18.73
C GLY A 69 -9.96 -12.21 18.69
N VAL A 70 -9.56 -11.35 17.76
CA VAL A 70 -8.22 -10.80 17.71
C VAL A 70 -8.15 -9.55 18.56
N ARG A 71 -7.15 -9.43 19.42
CA ARG A 71 -6.87 -8.18 20.11
C ARG A 71 -6.08 -7.25 19.20
N VAL A 72 -6.64 -6.10 18.84
CA VAL A 72 -5.97 -5.09 17.98
C VAL A 72 -5.39 -3.97 18.84
N ILE A 73 -4.11 -3.68 18.66
CA ILE A 73 -3.39 -2.61 19.36
C ILE A 73 -2.89 -1.61 18.31
N ALA A 74 -3.39 -0.36 18.39
CA ALA A 74 -2.93 0.74 17.54
C ALA A 74 -1.66 1.34 18.15
N ALA A 75 -0.49 0.84 17.76
CA ALA A 75 0.81 1.30 18.23
C ALA A 75 1.95 0.80 17.34
N SER A 76 3.12 1.42 17.46
CA SER A 76 4.36 0.86 16.94
C SER A 76 4.84 -0.29 17.83
N ALA A 77 5.28 -1.38 17.20
CA ALA A 77 5.80 -2.54 17.88
C ALA A 77 7.34 -2.53 17.92
N ARG A 78 7.90 -2.97 19.02
CA ARG A 78 9.34 -3.13 19.19
C ARG A 78 9.67 -4.40 19.97
N PHE A 79 10.58 -5.21 19.48
CA PHE A 79 11.13 -6.33 20.27
C PHE A 79 11.98 -5.78 21.42
N THR A 80 11.65 -6.18 22.63
CA THR A 80 12.39 -5.88 23.86
C THR A 80 13.15 -7.09 24.41
N GLY A 81 12.92 -8.27 23.81
CA GLY A 81 13.61 -9.52 24.12
C GLY A 81 13.24 -10.58 23.10
N ALA A 82 13.83 -11.78 23.22
CA ALA A 82 13.64 -12.89 22.29
C ALA A 82 12.18 -13.35 22.15
N ARG A 83 11.35 -13.08 23.14
CA ARG A 83 9.92 -13.47 23.20
C ARG A 83 9.03 -12.37 23.75
N THR A 84 9.46 -11.12 23.65
CA THR A 84 8.75 -9.98 24.24
C THR A 84 8.73 -8.83 23.24
N VAL A 85 7.56 -8.25 23.05
CA VAL A 85 7.31 -7.08 22.22
C VAL A 85 6.60 -6.02 23.05
N SER A 86 7.07 -4.78 23.05
CA SER A 86 6.34 -3.63 23.53
C SER A 86 5.52 -3.00 22.41
N ALA A 87 4.30 -2.56 22.73
CA ALA A 87 3.42 -1.84 21.82
C ALA A 87 2.53 -0.88 22.61
N GLY A 88 2.81 0.43 22.53
CA GLY A 88 2.22 1.41 23.44
C GLY A 88 2.50 1.04 24.89
N ASP A 89 1.45 1.02 25.72
CA ASP A 89 1.54 0.67 27.16
C ASP A 89 1.54 -0.85 27.42
N PHE A 90 1.59 -1.67 26.37
CA PHE A 90 1.50 -3.12 26.49
C PHE A 90 2.86 -3.79 26.31
N GLU A 91 3.13 -4.77 27.18
CA GLU A 91 4.15 -5.77 26.97
C GLU A 91 3.49 -7.08 26.58
N ILE A 92 3.88 -7.62 25.41
CA ILE A 92 3.26 -8.79 24.81
C ILE A 92 4.28 -9.92 24.74
N ARG A 93 3.89 -11.07 25.27
CA ARG A 93 4.68 -12.30 25.20
C ARG A 93 3.93 -13.35 24.40
N ALA A 94 4.54 -13.85 23.33
CA ALA A 94 3.91 -14.82 22.44
C ALA A 94 4.81 -16.03 22.14
N ARG A 95 4.19 -17.12 21.72
CA ARG A 95 4.89 -18.35 21.28
C ARG A 95 5.45 -18.20 19.86
N ARG A 96 4.78 -17.41 19.03
CA ARG A 96 5.15 -17.14 17.62
C ARG A 96 4.90 -15.69 17.31
N TYR A 97 5.73 -15.14 16.44
CA TYR A 97 5.59 -13.80 15.89
C TYR A 97 5.56 -13.90 14.37
N VAL A 98 4.67 -13.13 13.77
CA VAL A 98 4.64 -12.90 12.32
C VAL A 98 5.05 -11.45 12.11
N VAL A 99 6.17 -11.24 11.44
CA VAL A 99 6.65 -9.91 11.07
C VAL A 99 6.05 -9.60 9.70
N ALA A 100 5.07 -8.69 9.69
CA ALA A 100 4.34 -8.26 8.50
C ALA A 100 4.28 -6.72 8.49
N THR A 101 5.46 -6.10 8.59
CA THR A 101 5.60 -4.66 8.83
C THR A 101 5.53 -3.81 7.57
N GLY A 102 5.32 -4.43 6.41
CA GLY A 102 5.30 -3.75 5.11
C GLY A 102 6.68 -3.31 4.65
N SER A 103 6.70 -2.46 3.63
CA SER A 103 7.90 -1.88 3.05
C SER A 103 7.70 -0.38 2.80
N THR A 104 8.79 0.31 2.56
CA THR A 104 8.77 1.72 2.15
C THR A 104 9.52 1.83 0.83
N PRO A 105 9.02 2.61 -0.14
CA PRO A 105 9.70 2.79 -1.41
C PRO A 105 11.08 3.43 -1.20
N VAL A 106 12.08 2.87 -1.88
CA VAL A 106 13.43 3.44 -1.90
C VAL A 106 13.49 4.49 -3.00
N ILE A 107 13.86 5.71 -2.63
CA ILE A 107 14.12 6.79 -3.57
C ILE A 107 15.61 6.69 -3.96
N PRO A 108 15.92 6.47 -5.26
CA PRO A 108 17.32 6.39 -5.68
C PRO A 108 18.01 7.75 -5.53
N PRO A 109 19.32 7.76 -5.22
CA PRO A 109 20.08 9.00 -5.03
C PRO A 109 20.45 9.63 -6.36
N LEU A 110 19.47 10.20 -7.05
CA LEU A 110 19.65 10.90 -8.32
C LEU A 110 19.83 12.39 -8.09
N ALA A 111 20.78 13.00 -8.79
CA ALA A 111 20.98 14.44 -8.73
C ALA A 111 19.73 15.18 -9.23
N GLY A 112 19.24 16.14 -8.43
CA GLY A 112 18.04 16.93 -8.74
C GLY A 112 16.71 16.26 -8.40
N ILE A 113 16.71 15.08 -7.76
CA ILE A 113 15.45 14.39 -7.40
C ILE A 113 14.62 15.19 -6.41
N ASP A 114 15.26 15.96 -5.55
CA ASP A 114 14.58 16.81 -4.55
C ASP A 114 13.94 18.06 -5.17
N ASP A 115 14.26 18.39 -6.41
CA ASP A 115 13.75 19.57 -7.12
C ASP A 115 12.48 19.25 -7.94
N VAL A 116 12.01 17.99 -7.93
CA VAL A 116 10.86 17.56 -8.73
C VAL A 116 9.72 17.07 -7.85
N ALA A 117 8.49 17.12 -8.39
CA ALA A 117 7.32 16.52 -7.74
C ALA A 117 7.41 14.99 -7.79
N LEU A 118 7.97 14.40 -6.74
CA LEU A 118 8.14 12.97 -6.64
C LEU A 118 6.88 12.30 -6.10
N LEU A 119 6.48 11.22 -6.77
CA LEU A 119 5.37 10.37 -6.37
C LEU A 119 5.90 8.96 -6.08
N THR A 120 5.38 8.35 -5.03
CA THR A 120 5.60 6.95 -4.70
C THR A 120 4.25 6.24 -4.61
N ASN A 121 4.24 4.91 -4.45
CA ASN A 121 2.99 4.19 -4.18
C ASN A 121 2.26 4.71 -2.95
N GLU A 122 2.97 5.24 -1.95
CA GLU A 122 2.37 5.80 -0.74
C GLU A 122 1.62 7.12 -0.99
N THR A 123 2.02 7.90 -1.99
CA THR A 123 1.47 9.24 -2.25
C THR A 123 0.59 9.33 -3.50
N LEU A 124 0.81 8.47 -4.48
CA LEU A 124 0.17 8.53 -5.80
C LEU A 124 -1.36 8.58 -5.74
N PHE A 125 -1.97 7.70 -4.96
CA PHE A 125 -3.43 7.57 -4.92
C PHE A 125 -4.14 8.63 -4.08
N THR A 126 -3.39 9.35 -3.26
CA THR A 126 -3.85 10.49 -2.45
C THR A 126 -3.62 11.83 -3.16
N ALA A 127 -2.47 11.99 -3.81
CA ALA A 127 -2.11 13.20 -4.54
C ALA A 127 -2.94 13.41 -5.81
N ARG A 128 -3.48 12.32 -6.39
CA ARG A 128 -4.34 12.32 -7.58
C ARG A 128 -3.75 13.15 -8.74
N PRO A 129 -2.52 12.87 -9.18
CA PRO A 129 -1.90 13.66 -10.23
C PRO A 129 -2.57 13.46 -11.59
N GLU A 130 -2.64 14.53 -12.36
CA GLU A 130 -3.09 14.54 -13.77
C GLU A 130 -1.95 15.03 -14.67
N PRO A 131 -0.86 14.28 -14.81
CA PRO A 131 0.31 14.74 -15.54
C PRO A 131 0.08 14.71 -17.05
N SER A 132 0.59 15.74 -17.74
CA SER A 132 0.71 15.70 -19.20
C SER A 132 1.83 14.76 -19.65
N HIS A 133 2.87 14.63 -18.82
CA HIS A 133 3.98 13.69 -18.99
C HIS A 133 4.40 13.11 -17.63
N LEU A 134 4.39 11.81 -17.51
CA LEU A 134 4.86 11.07 -16.34
C LEU A 134 6.18 10.36 -16.69
N LEU A 135 7.20 10.58 -15.87
CA LEU A 135 8.42 9.77 -15.88
C LEU A 135 8.31 8.73 -14.77
N VAL A 136 8.41 7.47 -15.12
CA VAL A 136 8.40 6.34 -14.19
C VAL A 136 9.82 5.80 -14.06
N LEU A 137 10.33 5.74 -12.84
CA LEU A 137 11.61 5.15 -12.52
C LEU A 137 11.40 3.78 -11.91
N GLY A 138 11.86 2.74 -12.59
CA GLY A 138 11.71 1.34 -12.23
C GLY A 138 10.69 0.58 -13.10
N GLY A 139 11.15 -0.50 -13.72
CA GLY A 139 10.40 -1.36 -14.65
C GLY A 139 9.83 -2.63 -13.99
N GLY A 140 9.79 -2.68 -12.66
CA GLY A 140 9.12 -3.74 -11.92
C GLY A 140 7.58 -3.68 -12.06
N PRO A 141 6.85 -4.63 -11.45
CA PRO A 141 5.39 -4.76 -11.63
C PRO A 141 4.62 -3.45 -11.41
N VAL A 142 4.94 -2.72 -10.34
CA VAL A 142 4.25 -1.45 -10.01
C VAL A 142 4.52 -0.39 -11.07
N GLY A 143 5.77 -0.23 -11.50
CA GLY A 143 6.13 0.76 -12.52
C GLY A 143 5.46 0.48 -13.86
N VAL A 144 5.41 -0.78 -14.28
CA VAL A 144 4.73 -1.19 -15.52
C VAL A 144 3.21 -0.98 -15.42
N GLU A 145 2.59 -1.32 -14.29
CA GLU A 145 1.17 -1.07 -14.05
C GLU A 145 0.84 0.42 -14.13
N MET A 146 1.61 1.27 -13.47
CA MET A 146 1.39 2.71 -13.48
C MET A 146 1.65 3.31 -14.87
N THR A 147 2.68 2.86 -15.56
CA THR A 147 2.94 3.24 -16.95
C THR A 147 1.71 2.96 -17.83
N GLN A 148 1.13 1.78 -17.71
CA GLN A 148 -0.04 1.39 -18.50
C GLN A 148 -1.28 2.20 -18.12
N ALA A 149 -1.53 2.40 -16.81
CA ALA A 149 -2.68 3.15 -16.33
C ALA A 149 -2.63 4.61 -16.81
N PHE A 150 -1.54 5.31 -16.56
CA PHE A 150 -1.39 6.72 -16.94
C PHE A 150 -1.36 6.92 -18.44
N ARG A 151 -0.78 5.98 -19.20
CA ARG A 151 -0.82 6.05 -20.68
C ARG A 151 -2.25 5.95 -21.20
N ARG A 152 -3.08 5.08 -20.61
CA ARG A 152 -4.51 4.96 -20.97
C ARG A 152 -5.33 6.16 -20.54
N LEU A 153 -4.98 6.79 -19.41
CA LEU A 153 -5.62 8.04 -18.95
C LEU A 153 -5.20 9.27 -19.75
N GLY A 154 -4.34 9.12 -20.77
CA GLY A 154 -3.99 10.18 -21.72
C GLY A 154 -2.65 10.86 -21.51
N ALA A 155 -1.91 10.51 -20.44
CA ALA A 155 -0.56 11.05 -20.25
C ALA A 155 0.41 10.53 -21.32
N ARG A 156 1.41 11.34 -21.64
CA ARG A 156 2.66 10.82 -22.20
C ARG A 156 3.43 10.16 -21.06
N VAL A 157 3.94 8.96 -21.25
CA VAL A 157 4.68 8.24 -20.22
C VAL A 157 6.04 7.81 -20.76
N SER A 158 7.09 8.06 -19.97
CA SER A 158 8.43 7.52 -20.17
C SER A 158 8.76 6.60 -19.00
N LEU A 159 9.18 5.36 -19.29
CA LEU A 159 9.63 4.39 -18.29
C LEU A 159 11.14 4.24 -18.44
N VAL A 160 11.85 4.35 -17.33
CA VAL A 160 13.30 4.15 -17.25
C VAL A 160 13.59 2.99 -16.32
N GLU A 161 14.36 2.02 -16.81
CA GLU A 161 14.81 0.86 -16.06
C GLU A 161 16.28 0.60 -16.39
N GLU A 162 17.05 0.25 -15.39
CA GLU A 162 18.48 -0.07 -15.54
C GLU A 162 18.70 -1.52 -16.03
N LEU A 163 17.79 -2.41 -15.68
CA LEU A 163 17.78 -3.83 -16.00
C LEU A 163 16.69 -4.17 -17.01
N ASP A 164 16.39 -5.45 -17.14
CA ASP A 164 15.26 -5.93 -17.94
C ASP A 164 13.92 -5.54 -17.30
N LEU A 165 12.90 -5.30 -18.15
CA LEU A 165 11.55 -5.05 -17.68
C LEU A 165 10.95 -6.34 -17.09
N LEU A 166 10.29 -6.23 -15.95
CA LEU A 166 9.64 -7.36 -15.25
C LEU A 166 10.63 -8.52 -15.01
N PRO A 167 11.76 -8.28 -14.35
CA PRO A 167 12.76 -9.30 -14.07
C PRO A 167 12.22 -10.45 -13.20
#